data_1001a06971601c55e39172e57c0b6d34
#
_entry.id   1001a06971601c55e39172e57c0b6d34
#
_cell.length_a   1.000
_cell.length_b   1.000
_cell.length_c   1.000
_cell.angle_alpha   90.00
_cell.angle_beta   90.00
_cell.angle_gamma   90.00
#
_symmetry.space_group_name_H-M   'P 1'
#
loop_
_entity.id
_entity.type
_entity.pdbx_description
1 polymer ?
#
loop_
_entity_poly.entity_id
_entity_poly.type
_entity_poly.pdbx_seq_one_letter_code
_entity_poly.pdbx_strand_id
1 'polypeptide(L)'
;MITDEYNMKYYDLIILGAGPSGLALAHVSSSIYRNILIIDREREIGGIHRVIRDYYGTYSEYGPRIYMTVFYNFLDIIKDIGIDYKVLFSKFRYNFISNLLFRNTLSIYEKYILLCAYCKYVFNDNYGKTTNLYDYLIFYKFSTVSINIIDNICVYIDEGNIKTYSLNKFIKLYDVLFRSEILVPSKPLDYFLFNIWKKYLENRGVDFVLSNSIKDINIIDNSVSCVELLNGENYGCVNLVIAIPPKSLINIIKNNEILKNAFGDYNDFEKWVDKTKYKNVICITYHFKDYVEIIYHNGLTLSTEWGITVLNLSEHCEKIENTEYPVLSTMITLCNTISPHNNKTANECCEDELIIEVYRQLKISYINNVDAEYYAIINPNNYYDNNCKKWKCKDNAYYNMYGENYIDFKSVNIENLYNLGTHNGKSYIPFNSIESAVSNGIALGRELYPDVMRKYKIRRGIYGKDIFLLFIIILYFVVFYFSIL
;
A
#
# COMPACT_ATOMS: atom_id res chain seq x y z
N MET A 1 -45.51 -15.09 2.20
CA MET A 1 -44.15 -14.62 2.05
C MET A 1 -43.19 -15.82 2.03
N ILE A 2 -43.24 -16.65 0.98
CA ILE A 2 -42.35 -17.83 0.75
C ILE A 2 -42.10 -17.95 -0.77
N THR A 3 -41.75 -16.86 -1.46
CA THR A 3 -41.53 -16.91 -2.91
C THR A 3 -40.22 -16.30 -3.39
N ASP A 4 -39.35 -15.75 -2.50
CA ASP A 4 -38.10 -15.11 -2.92
C ASP A 4 -36.84 -15.94 -2.67
N GLU A 5 -36.89 -17.08 -1.97
CA GLU A 5 -35.73 -17.95 -1.71
C GLU A 5 -35.26 -18.75 -2.94
N TYR A 6 -36.09 -18.88 -3.99
CA TYR A 6 -35.76 -19.75 -5.13
C TYR A 6 -34.87 -19.12 -6.20
N ASN A 7 -34.46 -17.84 -6.08
CA ASN A 7 -33.64 -17.17 -7.10
C ASN A 7 -32.35 -16.54 -6.59
N MET A 8 -31.97 -16.76 -5.33
CA MET A 8 -30.74 -16.20 -4.80
C MET A 8 -29.52 -16.95 -5.35
N LYS A 9 -28.64 -16.24 -6.07
CA LYS A 9 -27.37 -16.81 -6.56
C LYS A 9 -26.43 -17.11 -5.39
N TYR A 10 -25.83 -18.30 -5.38
CA TYR A 10 -25.03 -18.77 -4.28
C TYR A 10 -23.56 -18.96 -4.70
N TYR A 11 -22.61 -18.56 -3.86
CA TYR A 11 -21.18 -18.62 -4.14
C TYR A 11 -20.42 -19.38 -3.05
N ASP A 12 -19.33 -20.07 -3.44
CA ASP A 12 -18.42 -20.71 -2.48
C ASP A 12 -17.67 -19.64 -1.66
N LEU A 13 -17.38 -18.51 -2.29
CA LEU A 13 -16.64 -17.41 -1.69
C LEU A 13 -17.15 -16.06 -2.19
N ILE A 14 -17.57 -15.19 -1.28
CA ILE A 14 -17.80 -13.77 -1.57
C ILE A 14 -16.67 -12.96 -0.97
N ILE A 15 -16.08 -12.06 -1.78
CA ILE A 15 -14.99 -11.16 -1.37
C ILE A 15 -15.48 -9.72 -1.53
N LEU A 16 -15.50 -8.97 -0.43
CA LEU A 16 -15.85 -7.55 -0.42
C LEU A 16 -14.59 -6.72 -0.51
N GLY A 17 -14.37 -6.13 -1.68
CA GLY A 17 -13.20 -5.32 -2.00
C GLY A 17 -12.33 -5.95 -3.10
N ALA A 18 -12.25 -5.24 -4.23
CA ALA A 18 -11.42 -5.57 -5.38
C ALA A 18 -10.01 -4.93 -5.31
N GLY A 19 -9.51 -4.69 -4.10
CA GLY A 19 -8.14 -4.28 -3.87
C GLY A 19 -7.16 -5.45 -4.02
N PRO A 20 -5.83 -5.21 -3.99
CA PRO A 20 -4.83 -6.26 -4.20
C PRO A 20 -4.97 -7.47 -3.27
N SER A 21 -5.43 -7.29 -2.03
CA SER A 21 -5.67 -8.42 -1.10
C SER A 21 -6.80 -9.33 -1.58
N GLY A 22 -7.96 -8.72 -1.94
CA GLY A 22 -9.12 -9.47 -2.44
C GLY A 22 -8.84 -10.14 -3.78
N LEU A 23 -8.17 -9.43 -4.70
CA LEU A 23 -7.76 -9.98 -6.00
C LEU A 23 -6.78 -11.15 -5.84
N ALA A 24 -5.83 -11.06 -4.91
CA ALA A 24 -4.89 -12.14 -4.64
C ALA A 24 -5.57 -13.36 -4.02
N LEU A 25 -6.53 -13.15 -3.09
CA LEU A 25 -7.34 -14.25 -2.56
C LEU A 25 -8.14 -14.93 -3.67
N ALA A 26 -8.83 -14.16 -4.51
CA ALA A 26 -9.58 -14.72 -5.65
C ALA A 26 -8.65 -15.45 -6.62
N HIS A 27 -7.44 -14.92 -6.88
CA HIS A 27 -6.45 -15.53 -7.76
C HIS A 27 -6.06 -16.93 -7.31
N VAL A 28 -5.71 -17.08 -6.03
CA VAL A 28 -5.29 -18.39 -5.51
C VAL A 28 -6.47 -19.35 -5.34
N SER A 29 -7.64 -18.84 -4.92
CA SER A 29 -8.85 -19.66 -4.71
C SER A 29 -9.48 -20.13 -6.01
N SER A 30 -9.50 -19.34 -7.07
CA SER A 30 -10.04 -19.70 -8.40
C SER A 30 -9.26 -20.82 -9.09
N SER A 31 -8.08 -21.16 -8.57
CA SER A 31 -7.34 -22.33 -9.05
C SER A 31 -8.01 -23.66 -8.65
N ILE A 32 -8.92 -23.65 -7.68
CA ILE A 32 -9.58 -24.80 -7.09
C ILE A 32 -11.10 -24.67 -7.18
N TYR A 33 -11.63 -23.50 -6.82
CA TYR A 33 -13.07 -23.18 -6.80
C TYR A 33 -13.45 -22.28 -7.97
N ARG A 34 -14.64 -22.51 -8.55
CA ARG A 34 -15.09 -21.80 -9.74
C ARG A 34 -16.26 -20.84 -9.49
N ASN A 35 -16.75 -20.77 -8.26
CA ASN A 35 -17.92 -19.96 -7.93
C ASN A 35 -17.55 -18.89 -6.90
N ILE A 36 -16.85 -17.85 -7.36
CA ILE A 36 -16.35 -16.74 -6.54
C ILE A 36 -16.97 -15.45 -7.01
N LEU A 37 -17.43 -14.61 -6.07
CA LEU A 37 -17.92 -13.27 -6.35
C LEU A 37 -17.02 -12.23 -5.68
N ILE A 38 -16.59 -11.23 -6.45
CA ILE A 38 -15.95 -10.02 -5.92
C ILE A 38 -16.93 -8.85 -6.04
N ILE A 39 -17.15 -8.14 -4.94
CA ILE A 39 -17.99 -6.96 -4.86
C ILE A 39 -17.12 -5.75 -4.51
N ASP A 40 -17.24 -4.65 -5.28
CA ASP A 40 -16.58 -3.39 -4.95
C ASP A 40 -17.48 -2.20 -5.23
N ARG A 41 -17.39 -1.19 -4.38
CA ARG A 41 -18.14 0.07 -4.55
C ARG A 41 -17.63 0.91 -5.71
N GLU A 42 -16.37 0.71 -6.09
CA GLU A 42 -15.74 1.44 -7.18
C GLU A 42 -15.96 0.71 -8.52
N ARG A 43 -15.88 1.47 -9.60
CA ARG A 43 -16.01 0.95 -10.96
C ARG A 43 -14.76 0.21 -11.40
N GLU A 44 -13.60 0.70 -10.99
CA GLU A 44 -12.29 0.17 -11.33
C GLU A 44 -11.77 -0.72 -10.19
N ILE A 45 -11.21 -1.87 -10.55
CA ILE A 45 -10.51 -2.75 -9.60
C ILE A 45 -9.08 -2.24 -9.33
N GLY A 46 -8.44 -2.79 -8.29
CA GLY A 46 -7.06 -2.45 -7.90
C GLY A 46 -6.98 -1.65 -6.59
N GLY A 47 -8.11 -1.32 -5.98
CA GLY A 47 -8.18 -0.55 -4.73
C GLY A 47 -7.44 0.79 -4.87
N ILE A 48 -6.55 1.10 -3.93
CA ILE A 48 -5.77 2.35 -3.99
C ILE A 48 -4.78 2.40 -5.16
N HIS A 49 -4.45 1.27 -5.77
CA HIS A 49 -3.58 1.19 -6.95
C HIS A 49 -4.33 1.39 -8.28
N ARG A 50 -5.66 1.56 -8.25
CA ARG A 50 -6.43 1.79 -9.48
C ARG A 50 -6.02 3.09 -10.15
N VAL A 51 -6.16 3.11 -11.46
CA VAL A 51 -6.11 4.31 -12.28
C VAL A 51 -7.54 4.77 -12.49
N ILE A 52 -7.78 6.07 -12.37
CA ILE A 52 -9.07 6.68 -12.65
C ILE A 52 -8.90 7.54 -13.89
N ARG A 53 -9.82 7.40 -14.84
CA ARG A 53 -9.88 8.26 -16.02
C ARG A 53 -11.13 9.10 -15.98
N ASP A 54 -10.98 10.38 -16.33
CA ASP A 54 -12.11 11.27 -16.47
C ASP A 54 -12.96 10.94 -17.72
N TYR A 55 -13.97 11.76 -17.98
CA TYR A 55 -14.84 11.59 -19.16
C TYR A 55 -14.06 11.61 -20.48
N TYR A 56 -12.97 12.34 -20.55
CA TYR A 56 -12.10 12.46 -21.74
C TYR A 56 -11.03 11.36 -21.83
N GLY A 57 -10.98 10.46 -20.86
CA GLY A 57 -9.99 9.39 -20.78
C GLY A 57 -8.66 9.82 -20.13
N THR A 58 -8.58 11.02 -19.57
CA THR A 58 -7.38 11.58 -18.96
C THR A 58 -6.98 10.81 -17.70
N TYR A 59 -5.72 10.46 -17.62
CA TYR A 59 -5.16 9.61 -16.57
C TYR A 59 -5.05 10.34 -15.22
N SER A 60 -5.46 9.67 -14.15
CA SER A 60 -5.20 10.08 -12.78
C SER A 60 -4.92 8.87 -11.88
N GLU A 61 -3.92 8.98 -11.01
CA GLU A 61 -3.61 7.98 -9.99
C GLU A 61 -3.57 8.60 -8.60
N TYR A 62 -3.75 7.76 -7.58
CA TYR A 62 -3.68 8.20 -6.19
C TYR A 62 -2.23 8.20 -5.70
N GLY A 63 -1.49 9.22 -6.12
CA GLY A 63 -0.08 9.46 -5.82
C GLY A 63 0.91 8.62 -6.62
N PRO A 64 2.16 9.05 -6.68
CA PRO A 64 3.26 8.36 -7.36
C PRO A 64 3.39 6.90 -6.93
N ARG A 65 3.45 5.98 -7.89
CA ARG A 65 3.50 4.54 -7.63
C ARG A 65 4.92 4.01 -7.68
N ILE A 66 5.34 3.40 -6.58
CA ILE A 66 6.64 2.75 -6.45
C ILE A 66 6.43 1.28 -6.11
N TYR A 67 7.16 0.42 -6.82
CA TYR A 67 7.22 -1.01 -6.61
C TYR A 67 8.66 -1.42 -6.33
N MET A 68 8.89 -2.66 -5.93
CA MET A 68 10.23 -3.12 -5.60
C MET A 68 10.47 -4.54 -6.11
N THR A 69 11.71 -4.84 -6.51
CA THR A 69 12.08 -6.19 -6.99
C THR A 69 11.94 -7.26 -5.90
N VAL A 70 11.81 -6.88 -4.65
CA VAL A 70 11.55 -7.78 -3.51
C VAL A 70 10.08 -8.10 -3.27
N PHE A 71 9.17 -7.59 -4.10
CA PHE A 71 7.74 -7.90 -4.04
C PHE A 71 7.45 -9.25 -4.71
N TYR A 72 8.06 -10.31 -4.18
CA TYR A 72 8.11 -11.63 -4.83
C TYR A 72 6.74 -12.25 -5.06
N ASN A 73 5.82 -12.13 -4.09
CA ASN A 73 4.49 -12.74 -4.21
C ASN A 73 3.63 -11.99 -5.23
N PHE A 74 3.73 -10.68 -5.27
CA PHE A 74 3.08 -9.85 -6.28
C PHE A 74 3.65 -10.12 -7.68
N LEU A 75 4.97 -10.20 -7.81
CA LEU A 75 5.62 -10.50 -9.10
C LEU A 75 5.32 -11.92 -9.60
N ASP A 76 5.13 -12.88 -8.69
CA ASP A 76 4.67 -14.23 -9.07
C ASP A 76 3.24 -14.21 -9.63
N ILE A 77 2.31 -13.45 -9.00
CA ILE A 77 0.96 -13.28 -9.55
C ILE A 77 1.00 -12.61 -10.93
N ILE A 78 1.82 -11.58 -11.12
CA ILE A 78 2.00 -10.93 -12.43
C ILE A 78 2.43 -11.96 -13.48
N LYS A 79 3.39 -12.81 -13.14
CA LYS A 79 3.86 -13.88 -14.02
C LYS A 79 2.75 -14.91 -14.31
N ASP A 80 1.96 -15.29 -13.32
CA ASP A 80 0.86 -16.26 -13.47
C ASP A 80 -0.23 -15.76 -14.42
N ILE A 81 -0.49 -14.45 -14.46
CA ILE A 81 -1.45 -13.83 -15.40
C ILE A 81 -0.83 -13.54 -16.78
N GLY A 82 0.41 -14.01 -17.02
CA GLY A 82 1.08 -13.91 -18.32
C GLY A 82 1.77 -12.59 -18.59
N ILE A 83 2.04 -11.77 -17.58
CA ILE A 83 2.73 -10.49 -17.73
C ILE A 83 4.21 -10.66 -17.36
N ASP A 84 5.11 -10.23 -18.25
CA ASP A 84 6.50 -10.01 -17.87
C ASP A 84 6.61 -8.69 -17.10
N TYR A 85 6.99 -8.78 -15.83
CA TYR A 85 7.13 -7.60 -14.98
C TYR A 85 8.16 -6.60 -15.51
N LYS A 86 9.17 -7.04 -16.28
CA LYS A 86 10.18 -6.16 -16.89
C LYS A 86 9.62 -5.30 -18.03
N VAL A 87 8.49 -5.71 -18.60
CA VAL A 87 7.75 -4.92 -19.59
C VAL A 87 6.78 -3.97 -18.90
N LEU A 88 6.21 -4.40 -17.76
CA LEU A 88 5.26 -3.58 -16.98
C LEU A 88 5.96 -2.50 -16.16
N PHE A 89 7.19 -2.76 -15.70
CA PHE A 89 7.94 -1.85 -14.85
C PHE A 89 9.33 -1.57 -15.40
N SER A 90 9.77 -0.32 -15.29
CA SER A 90 11.15 0.10 -15.49
C SER A 90 11.87 0.29 -14.15
N LYS A 91 13.21 0.14 -14.17
CA LYS A 91 14.03 0.43 -13.00
C LYS A 91 14.12 1.94 -12.82
N PHE A 92 13.71 2.40 -11.66
CA PHE A 92 13.88 3.78 -11.27
C PHE A 92 15.30 3.99 -10.73
N ARG A 93 16.08 4.85 -11.40
CA ARG A 93 17.46 5.17 -10.97
C ARG A 93 17.43 6.15 -9.81
N TYR A 94 17.13 5.63 -8.61
CA TYR A 94 17.17 6.42 -7.41
C TYR A 94 18.32 6.02 -6.51
N ASN A 95 19.24 6.94 -6.30
CA ASN A 95 20.46 6.73 -5.53
C ASN A 95 20.31 6.94 -4.02
N PHE A 96 19.09 6.86 -3.48
CA PHE A 96 18.82 7.19 -2.10
C PHE A 96 19.54 6.26 -1.11
N ILE A 97 19.52 4.95 -1.36
CA ILE A 97 20.14 3.97 -0.46
C ILE A 97 21.65 4.04 -0.56
N SER A 98 22.20 4.21 -1.77
CA SER A 98 23.63 4.43 -1.93
C SER A 98 24.09 5.72 -1.26
N ASN A 99 23.25 6.76 -1.26
CA ASN A 99 23.54 8.02 -0.57
C ASN A 99 23.58 7.85 0.93
N LEU A 100 22.70 7.03 1.52
CA LEU A 100 22.64 6.82 2.96
C LEU A 100 23.83 5.99 3.48
N LEU A 101 24.19 4.92 2.74
CA LEU A 101 25.25 3.99 3.16
C LEU A 101 26.64 4.43 2.78
N PHE A 102 26.80 4.97 1.56
CA PHE A 102 28.11 5.17 0.95
C PHE A 102 28.51 6.64 0.88
N ARG A 103 27.60 7.61 1.03
CA ARG A 103 27.97 9.01 1.16
C ARG A 103 28.18 9.38 2.64
N ASN A 104 28.98 10.42 2.86
CA ASN A 104 29.38 10.94 4.17
C ASN A 104 28.24 11.60 4.97
N THR A 105 27.01 11.11 4.84
CA THR A 105 25.84 11.64 5.55
C THR A 105 25.75 11.18 6.99
N LEU A 106 26.12 9.91 7.26
CA LEU A 106 26.28 9.38 8.61
C LEU A 106 27.77 9.32 8.96
N SER A 107 28.12 9.72 10.17
CA SER A 107 29.49 9.55 10.69
C SER A 107 29.85 8.05 10.83
N ILE A 108 31.16 7.75 10.90
CA ILE A 108 31.63 6.39 11.11
C ILE A 108 31.07 5.80 12.42
N TYR A 109 30.97 6.61 13.47
CA TYR A 109 30.39 6.23 14.74
C TYR A 109 28.91 5.85 14.61
N GLU A 110 28.10 6.68 13.94
CA GLU A 110 26.66 6.43 13.72
C GLU A 110 26.43 5.15 12.90
N LYS A 111 27.24 4.94 11.86
CA LYS A 111 27.25 3.70 11.07
C LYS A 111 27.58 2.47 11.94
N TYR A 112 28.56 2.59 12.83
CA TYR A 112 28.93 1.53 13.76
C TYR A 112 27.79 1.19 14.73
N ILE A 113 27.11 2.20 15.29
CA ILE A 113 25.96 1.99 16.18
C ILE A 113 24.79 1.27 15.45
N LEU A 114 24.47 1.68 14.21
CA LEU A 114 23.45 1.01 13.41
C LEU A 114 23.86 -0.43 13.04
N LEU A 115 25.13 -0.67 12.74
CA LEU A 115 25.66 -2.01 12.51
C LEU A 115 25.52 -2.89 13.75
N CYS A 116 25.86 -2.38 14.95
CA CYS A 116 25.67 -3.11 16.19
C CYS A 116 24.20 -3.46 16.45
N ALA A 117 23.27 -2.52 16.15
CA ALA A 117 21.84 -2.78 16.24
C ALA A 117 21.40 -3.87 15.24
N TYR A 118 21.91 -3.81 14.02
CA TYR A 118 21.66 -4.82 12.99
C TYR A 118 22.18 -6.20 13.40
N CYS A 119 23.40 -6.29 13.93
CA CYS A 119 23.95 -7.55 14.45
C CYS A 119 23.05 -8.16 15.53
N LYS A 120 22.58 -7.35 16.49
CA LYS A 120 21.66 -7.81 17.54
C LYS A 120 20.33 -8.32 16.94
N TYR A 121 19.79 -7.63 15.93
CA TYR A 121 18.60 -8.06 15.21
C TYR A 121 18.80 -9.39 14.47
N VAL A 122 19.98 -9.62 13.87
CA VAL A 122 20.30 -10.88 13.18
C VAL A 122 20.13 -12.09 14.10
N PHE A 123 20.57 -11.95 15.36
CA PHE A 123 20.46 -13.02 16.36
C PHE A 123 19.13 -13.05 17.12
N ASN A 124 18.39 -11.94 17.11
CA ASN A 124 17.11 -11.82 17.80
C ASN A 124 16.12 -10.95 16.98
N ASP A 125 15.23 -11.58 16.25
CA ASP A 125 14.20 -10.93 15.39
C ASP A 125 13.30 -9.95 16.17
N ASN A 126 13.24 -10.06 17.48
CA ASN A 126 12.45 -9.16 18.34
C ASN A 126 13.26 -7.98 18.89
N TYR A 127 14.58 -7.93 18.62
CA TYR A 127 15.42 -6.83 19.10
C TYR A 127 14.89 -5.48 18.63
N GLY A 128 14.75 -4.56 19.55
CA GLY A 128 14.30 -3.19 19.29
C GLY A 128 12.81 -3.02 19.04
N LYS A 129 11.94 -4.04 19.21
CA LYS A 129 10.48 -3.89 19.03
C LYS A 129 9.86 -2.87 20.00
N THR A 130 10.35 -2.83 21.24
CA THR A 130 9.88 -1.89 22.28
C THR A 130 10.72 -0.63 22.37
N THR A 131 11.80 -0.52 21.57
CA THR A 131 12.70 0.63 21.56
C THR A 131 12.18 1.64 20.53
N ASN A 132 11.86 2.86 20.98
CA ASN A 132 11.52 3.94 20.07
C ASN A 132 12.76 4.36 19.27
N LEU A 133 12.61 4.55 17.95
CA LEU A 133 13.73 4.88 17.06
C LEU A 133 14.33 6.26 17.39
N TYR A 134 13.50 7.27 17.61
CA TYR A 134 13.97 8.62 17.95
C TYR A 134 14.78 8.62 19.25
N ASP A 135 14.26 7.97 20.30
CA ASP A 135 14.94 7.88 21.60
C ASP A 135 16.27 7.13 21.48
N TYR A 136 16.33 6.08 20.65
CA TYR A 136 17.57 5.37 20.34
C TYR A 136 18.61 6.27 19.68
N LEU A 137 18.23 7.05 18.67
CA LEU A 137 19.13 7.96 17.97
C LEU A 137 19.66 9.06 18.90
N ILE A 138 18.78 9.63 19.74
CA ILE A 138 19.16 10.64 20.74
C ILE A 138 20.13 10.06 21.77
N PHE A 139 19.82 8.87 22.31
CA PHE A 139 20.65 8.20 23.30
C PHE A 139 22.10 7.99 22.81
N TYR A 140 22.24 7.58 21.55
CA TYR A 140 23.54 7.39 20.90
C TYR A 140 24.10 8.66 20.24
N LYS A 141 23.53 9.83 20.55
CA LYS A 141 24.03 11.16 20.12
C LYS A 141 24.21 11.30 18.60
N PHE A 142 23.23 10.82 17.82
CA PHE A 142 23.21 11.07 16.40
C PHE A 142 23.07 12.57 16.11
N SER A 143 23.72 13.03 15.05
CA SER A 143 23.64 14.43 14.63
C SER A 143 22.21 14.75 14.13
N THR A 144 21.80 16.02 14.26
CA THR A 144 20.50 16.48 13.74
C THR A 144 20.36 16.19 12.26
N VAL A 145 21.43 16.32 11.47
CA VAL A 145 21.43 16.00 10.03
C VAL A 145 21.12 14.52 9.81
N SER A 146 21.79 13.61 10.55
CA SER A 146 21.56 12.17 10.45
C SER A 146 20.14 11.78 10.87
N ILE A 147 19.63 12.38 11.94
CA ILE A 147 18.25 12.18 12.42
C ILE A 147 17.25 12.57 11.34
N ASN A 148 17.42 13.76 10.73
CA ASN A 148 16.52 14.22 9.66
C ASN A 148 16.56 13.30 8.43
N ILE A 149 17.74 12.78 8.08
CA ILE A 149 17.85 11.83 6.96
C ILE A 149 17.11 10.52 7.26
N ILE A 150 17.27 9.99 8.48
CA ILE A 150 16.58 8.76 8.90
C ILE A 150 15.06 8.99 8.96
N ASP A 151 14.62 10.15 9.45
CA ASP A 151 13.19 10.52 9.47
C ASP A 151 12.62 10.59 8.05
N ASN A 152 13.32 11.24 7.13
CA ASN A 152 12.93 11.29 5.73
C ASN A 152 12.75 9.89 5.12
N ILE A 153 13.63 8.93 5.45
CA ILE A 153 13.47 7.54 4.98
C ILE A 153 12.17 6.93 5.50
N CYS A 154 11.90 7.08 6.80
CA CYS A 154 10.67 6.57 7.40
C CYS A 154 9.43 7.23 6.78
N VAL A 155 9.50 8.53 6.48
CA VAL A 155 8.42 9.28 5.82
C VAL A 155 8.21 8.78 4.39
N TYR A 156 9.26 8.65 3.59
CA TYR A 156 9.14 8.34 2.16
C TYR A 156 8.64 6.94 1.88
N ILE A 157 9.08 5.96 2.66
CA ILE A 157 8.77 4.56 2.37
C ILE A 157 7.46 4.11 2.99
N ASP A 158 7.24 4.48 4.26
CA ASP A 158 6.09 4.02 5.03
C ASP A 158 5.29 5.21 5.58
N GLU A 159 5.65 6.41 5.12
CA GLU A 159 5.07 7.67 5.60
C GLU A 159 5.03 7.74 7.14
N GLY A 160 5.87 6.96 7.81
CA GLY A 160 6.04 6.97 9.25
C GLY A 160 6.82 8.19 9.72
N ASN A 161 7.04 8.25 11.02
CA ASN A 161 7.85 9.27 11.66
C ASN A 161 8.74 8.56 12.67
N ILE A 162 10.01 8.94 12.80
CA ILE A 162 10.95 8.31 13.74
C ILE A 162 10.44 8.27 15.17
N LYS A 163 9.60 9.22 15.59
CA LYS A 163 8.99 9.25 16.93
C LYS A 163 7.91 8.17 17.13
N THR A 164 7.43 7.55 16.07
CA THR A 164 6.42 6.50 16.11
C THR A 164 6.93 5.16 15.59
N TYR A 165 8.16 5.13 15.11
CA TYR A 165 8.83 3.92 14.65
C TYR A 165 9.50 3.19 15.82
N SER A 166 9.46 1.85 15.81
CA SER A 166 10.39 1.05 16.60
C SER A 166 11.72 0.90 15.86
N LEU A 167 12.79 0.72 16.62
CA LEU A 167 14.11 0.41 16.08
C LEU A 167 14.06 -0.87 15.20
N ASN A 168 13.30 -1.88 15.63
CA ASN A 168 13.10 -3.13 14.90
C ASN A 168 12.50 -2.88 13.52
N LYS A 169 11.42 -2.09 13.44
CA LYS A 169 10.75 -1.76 12.18
C LYS A 169 11.69 -1.02 11.23
N PHE A 170 12.50 -0.09 11.75
CA PHE A 170 13.50 0.61 10.94
C PHE A 170 14.58 -0.33 10.39
N ILE A 171 15.10 -1.25 11.23
CA ILE A 171 16.10 -2.23 10.78
C ILE A 171 15.54 -3.14 9.70
N LYS A 172 14.30 -3.61 9.83
CA LYS A 172 13.63 -4.42 8.81
C LYS A 172 13.41 -3.64 7.51
N LEU A 173 12.98 -2.38 7.61
CA LEU A 173 12.83 -1.50 6.47
C LEU A 173 14.16 -1.36 5.71
N TYR A 174 15.22 -1.09 6.44
CA TYR A 174 16.57 -0.96 5.91
C TYR A 174 17.06 -2.24 5.20
N ASP A 175 16.80 -3.41 5.81
CA ASP A 175 17.17 -4.71 5.23
C ASP A 175 16.43 -4.99 3.90
N VAL A 176 15.19 -4.57 3.80
CA VAL A 176 14.40 -4.63 2.55
C VAL A 176 14.98 -3.69 1.49
N LEU A 177 15.23 -2.43 1.86
CA LEU A 177 15.68 -1.39 0.92
C LEU A 177 17.07 -1.67 0.38
N PHE A 178 17.97 -2.23 1.18
CA PHE A 178 19.34 -2.52 0.79
C PHE A 178 19.45 -3.44 -0.43
N ARG A 179 18.42 -4.26 -0.67
CA ARG A 179 18.41 -5.27 -1.75
C ARG A 179 17.42 -5.03 -2.85
N SER A 180 16.62 -3.99 -2.67
CA SER A 180 15.56 -3.68 -3.62
C SER A 180 16.05 -2.74 -4.69
N GLU A 181 15.76 -3.07 -5.93
CA GLU A 181 15.69 -2.06 -6.98
C GLU A 181 14.29 -1.47 -6.94
N ILE A 182 14.20 -0.17 -7.05
CA ILE A 182 12.93 0.54 -7.17
C ILE A 182 12.43 0.40 -8.59
N LEU A 183 11.15 0.09 -8.71
CA LEU A 183 10.44 -0.07 -9.97
C LEU A 183 9.33 0.96 -10.06
N VAL A 184 9.14 1.54 -11.24
CA VAL A 184 8.03 2.42 -11.56
C VAL A 184 7.27 1.88 -12.76
N PRO A 185 5.95 2.13 -12.87
CA PRO A 185 5.18 1.65 -14.00
C PRO A 185 5.74 2.16 -15.34
N SER A 186 5.96 1.25 -16.30
CA SER A 186 6.31 1.56 -17.67
C SER A 186 5.09 1.65 -18.58
N LYS A 187 3.92 1.27 -18.05
CA LYS A 187 2.64 1.28 -18.77
C LYS A 187 1.51 1.57 -17.79
N PRO A 188 0.39 2.16 -18.26
CA PRO A 188 -0.77 2.42 -17.42
C PRO A 188 -1.31 1.13 -16.79
N LEU A 189 -1.41 1.11 -15.46
CA LEU A 189 -1.72 -0.10 -14.70
C LEU A 189 -3.16 -0.58 -14.89
N ASP A 190 -4.11 0.30 -15.25
CA ASP A 190 -5.48 -0.07 -15.60
C ASP A 190 -5.50 -1.07 -16.75
N TYR A 191 -4.88 -0.72 -17.88
CA TYR A 191 -4.90 -1.56 -19.07
C TYR A 191 -3.94 -2.75 -19.01
N PHE A 192 -2.73 -2.54 -18.44
CA PHE A 192 -1.65 -3.51 -18.57
C PHE A 192 -1.47 -4.40 -17.33
N LEU A 193 -2.21 -4.14 -16.25
CA LEU A 193 -2.22 -4.98 -15.05
C LEU A 193 -3.63 -5.36 -14.65
N PHE A 194 -4.44 -4.38 -14.19
CA PHE A 194 -5.69 -4.68 -13.52
C PHE A 194 -6.76 -5.26 -14.47
N ASN A 195 -6.91 -4.74 -15.68
CA ASN A 195 -7.83 -5.30 -16.67
C ASN A 195 -7.40 -6.71 -17.11
N ILE A 196 -6.10 -6.98 -17.23
CA ILE A 196 -5.58 -8.32 -17.55
C ILE A 196 -5.85 -9.26 -16.38
N TRP A 197 -5.61 -8.82 -15.14
CA TRP A 197 -5.88 -9.62 -13.94
C TRP A 197 -7.36 -9.92 -13.78
N LYS A 198 -8.23 -8.92 -13.99
CA LYS A 198 -9.69 -9.11 -13.99
C LYS A 198 -10.11 -10.17 -15.01
N LYS A 199 -9.69 -10.01 -16.27
CA LYS A 199 -10.00 -10.97 -17.34
C LYS A 199 -9.48 -12.39 -17.05
N TYR A 200 -8.31 -12.50 -16.45
CA TYR A 200 -7.77 -13.79 -16.03
C TYR A 200 -8.66 -14.46 -14.97
N LEU A 201 -9.17 -13.68 -14.00
CA LEU A 201 -10.08 -14.18 -12.98
C LEU A 201 -11.46 -14.54 -13.55
N GLU A 202 -12.02 -13.70 -14.43
CA GLU A 202 -13.28 -13.98 -15.13
C GLU A 202 -13.21 -15.28 -15.94
N ASN A 203 -12.10 -15.52 -16.64
CA ASN A 203 -11.85 -16.76 -17.38
C ASN A 203 -11.78 -18.00 -16.45
N ARG A 204 -11.64 -17.81 -15.15
CA ARG A 204 -11.64 -18.86 -14.13
C ARG A 204 -12.95 -18.95 -13.34
N GLY A 205 -13.98 -18.25 -13.79
CA GLY A 205 -15.32 -18.29 -13.19
C GLY A 205 -15.48 -17.37 -11.98
N VAL A 206 -14.66 -16.31 -11.86
CA VAL A 206 -14.85 -15.27 -10.86
C VAL A 206 -15.79 -14.21 -11.43
N ASP A 207 -16.91 -13.98 -10.75
CA ASP A 207 -17.84 -12.91 -11.08
C ASP A 207 -17.44 -11.60 -10.37
N PHE A 208 -17.79 -10.47 -11.00
CA PHE A 208 -17.56 -9.13 -10.44
C PHE A 208 -18.87 -8.33 -10.42
N VAL A 209 -19.20 -7.77 -9.25
CA VAL A 209 -20.22 -6.73 -9.09
C VAL A 209 -19.50 -5.47 -8.63
N LEU A 210 -19.31 -4.56 -9.57
CA LEU A 210 -18.63 -3.28 -9.37
C LEU A 210 -19.63 -2.14 -9.31
N SER A 211 -19.21 -0.96 -8.82
CA SER A 211 -20.07 0.21 -8.61
C SER A 211 -21.25 -0.07 -7.66
N ASN A 212 -21.07 -1.01 -6.73
CA ASN A 212 -22.10 -1.37 -5.78
C ASN A 212 -21.50 -1.62 -4.39
N SER A 213 -22.28 -1.33 -3.36
CA SER A 213 -21.86 -1.46 -1.98
C SER A 213 -22.78 -2.39 -1.20
N ILE A 214 -22.24 -2.96 -0.14
CA ILE A 214 -23.04 -3.70 0.83
C ILE A 214 -24.02 -2.76 1.52
N LYS A 215 -25.24 -3.23 1.66
CA LYS A 215 -26.27 -2.67 2.53
C LYS A 215 -26.30 -3.39 3.87
N ASP A 216 -26.33 -4.74 3.87
CA ASP A 216 -26.37 -5.55 5.07
C ASP A 216 -25.72 -6.93 4.89
N ILE A 217 -25.40 -7.58 5.98
CA ILE A 217 -24.89 -8.97 6.08
C ILE A 217 -25.86 -9.75 6.98
N ASN A 218 -26.57 -10.69 6.39
CA ASN A 218 -27.52 -11.52 7.11
C ASN A 218 -26.83 -12.71 7.76
N ILE A 219 -27.07 -12.89 9.06
CA ILE A 219 -26.48 -13.93 9.87
C ILE A 219 -27.58 -14.81 10.44
N ILE A 220 -27.43 -16.13 10.26
CA ILE A 220 -28.30 -17.17 10.79
C ILE A 220 -27.41 -18.20 11.49
N ASP A 221 -27.73 -18.56 12.72
CA ASP A 221 -27.01 -19.58 13.51
C ASP A 221 -25.49 -19.38 13.54
N ASN A 222 -25.03 -18.14 13.81
CA ASN A 222 -23.63 -17.74 13.83
C ASN A 222 -22.87 -17.93 12.51
N SER A 223 -23.58 -18.00 11.39
CA SER A 223 -23.02 -18.05 10.06
C SER A 223 -23.61 -17.00 9.15
N VAL A 224 -22.81 -16.40 8.29
CA VAL A 224 -23.30 -15.53 7.21
C VAL A 224 -24.10 -16.38 6.24
N SER A 225 -25.36 -16.02 6.04
CA SER A 225 -26.25 -16.67 5.07
C SER A 225 -26.24 -15.99 3.71
N CYS A 226 -26.32 -14.66 3.72
CA CYS A 226 -26.25 -13.87 2.50
C CYS A 226 -25.79 -12.44 2.75
N VAL A 227 -25.45 -11.76 1.66
CA VAL A 227 -25.07 -10.35 1.60
C VAL A 227 -26.10 -9.61 0.77
N GLU A 228 -26.67 -8.53 1.31
CA GLU A 228 -27.57 -7.63 0.61
C GLU A 228 -26.78 -6.41 0.10
N LEU A 229 -26.99 -6.04 -1.18
CA LEU A 229 -26.39 -4.87 -1.80
C LEU A 229 -27.34 -3.67 -1.80
N LEU A 230 -26.79 -2.45 -1.98
CA LEU A 230 -27.58 -1.23 -2.05
C LEU A 230 -28.60 -1.19 -3.20
N ASN A 231 -28.34 -1.92 -4.30
CA ASN A 231 -29.28 -2.06 -5.41
C ASN A 231 -30.39 -3.10 -5.16
N GLY A 232 -30.40 -3.74 -3.97
CA GLY A 232 -31.41 -4.74 -3.58
C GLY A 232 -31.08 -6.18 -4.00
N GLU A 233 -29.97 -6.43 -4.68
CA GLU A 233 -29.52 -7.79 -5.01
C GLU A 233 -29.03 -8.52 -3.74
N ASN A 234 -29.32 -9.82 -3.66
CA ASN A 234 -28.90 -10.69 -2.57
C ASN A 234 -28.08 -11.87 -3.09
N TYR A 235 -26.97 -12.15 -2.41
CA TYR A 235 -26.06 -13.24 -2.76
C TYR A 235 -25.76 -14.11 -1.52
N GLY A 236 -26.04 -15.41 -1.62
CA GLY A 236 -25.67 -16.38 -0.58
C GLY A 236 -24.24 -16.83 -0.71
N CYS A 237 -23.62 -17.24 0.39
CA CYS A 237 -22.24 -17.72 0.36
C CYS A 237 -21.92 -18.79 1.38
N VAL A 238 -20.91 -19.63 1.04
CA VAL A 238 -20.27 -20.53 2.01
C VAL A 238 -19.34 -19.75 2.91
N ASN A 239 -18.50 -18.87 2.34
CA ASN A 239 -17.59 -18.01 3.08
C ASN A 239 -17.70 -16.55 2.63
N LEU A 240 -17.66 -15.63 3.58
CA LEU A 240 -17.58 -14.19 3.34
C LEU A 240 -16.24 -13.65 3.82
N VAL A 241 -15.53 -12.94 2.94
CA VAL A 241 -14.28 -12.25 3.26
C VAL A 241 -14.43 -10.75 3.04
N ILE A 242 -14.21 -9.97 4.09
CA ILE A 242 -14.25 -8.50 4.05
C ILE A 242 -12.82 -7.99 3.82
N ALA A 243 -12.49 -7.71 2.55
CA ALA A 243 -11.14 -7.32 2.10
C ALA A 243 -11.00 -5.80 1.96
N ILE A 244 -11.36 -5.04 2.99
CA ILE A 244 -11.34 -3.58 3.03
C ILE A 244 -10.52 -3.04 4.22
N PRO A 245 -10.10 -1.75 4.19
CA PRO A 245 -9.34 -1.16 5.29
C PRO A 245 -10.09 -1.15 6.63
N PRO A 246 -9.39 -1.21 7.78
CA PRO A 246 -10.00 -1.30 9.11
C PRO A 246 -11.01 -0.21 9.41
N LYS A 247 -10.77 1.04 8.98
CA LYS A 247 -11.70 2.16 9.16
C LYS A 247 -13.00 2.00 8.37
N SER A 248 -12.95 1.31 7.23
CA SER A 248 -14.14 0.96 6.46
C SER A 248 -14.83 -0.26 7.04
N LEU A 249 -14.07 -1.23 7.54
CA LEU A 249 -14.58 -2.43 8.20
C LEU A 249 -15.41 -2.08 9.44
N ILE A 250 -14.91 -1.18 10.32
CA ILE A 250 -15.65 -0.79 11.51
C ILE A 250 -17.00 -0.13 11.16
N ASN A 251 -17.09 0.58 10.04
CA ASN A 251 -18.34 1.18 9.59
C ASN A 251 -19.40 0.15 9.18
N ILE A 252 -18.98 -1.03 8.71
CA ILE A 252 -19.87 -2.14 8.38
C ILE A 252 -20.36 -2.81 9.66
N ILE A 253 -19.44 -3.12 10.59
CA ILE A 253 -19.76 -3.93 11.77
C ILE A 253 -20.52 -3.15 12.87
N LYS A 254 -20.32 -1.83 12.99
CA LYS A 254 -20.88 -1.02 14.09
C LYS A 254 -22.40 -0.99 14.19
N ASN A 255 -23.08 -1.17 13.06
CA ASN A 255 -24.55 -1.06 12.99
C ASN A 255 -25.27 -2.40 13.15
N ASN A 256 -24.54 -3.50 13.28
CA ASN A 256 -25.10 -4.85 13.41
C ASN A 256 -24.59 -5.47 14.72
N GLU A 257 -25.48 -5.75 15.67
CA GLU A 257 -25.13 -6.20 17.02
C GLU A 257 -24.37 -7.54 17.02
N ILE A 258 -24.62 -8.43 16.05
CA ILE A 258 -23.92 -9.71 15.92
C ILE A 258 -22.51 -9.49 15.35
N LEU A 259 -22.37 -8.56 14.39
CA LEU A 259 -21.10 -8.25 13.75
C LEU A 259 -20.16 -7.42 14.63
N LYS A 260 -20.69 -6.66 15.60
CA LYS A 260 -19.87 -5.78 16.44
C LYS A 260 -18.65 -6.47 17.04
N ASN A 261 -18.82 -7.69 17.55
CA ASN A 261 -17.75 -8.45 18.19
C ASN A 261 -17.13 -9.51 17.26
N ALA A 262 -17.33 -9.40 15.94
CA ALA A 262 -16.83 -10.37 14.98
C ALA A 262 -15.30 -10.55 15.00
N PHE A 263 -14.57 -9.47 15.31
CA PHE A 263 -13.09 -9.48 15.30
C PHE A 263 -12.49 -9.12 16.68
N GLY A 264 -13.16 -9.50 17.75
CA GLY A 264 -12.81 -9.23 19.14
C GLY A 264 -13.79 -8.26 19.82
N ASP A 265 -13.46 -7.81 21.04
CA ASP A 265 -14.27 -6.79 21.72
C ASP A 265 -14.34 -5.52 20.86
N TYR A 266 -15.57 -5.01 20.64
CA TYR A 266 -15.80 -3.86 19.78
C TYR A 266 -15.06 -2.62 20.24
N ASN A 267 -15.05 -2.33 21.55
CA ASN A 267 -14.41 -1.12 22.06
C ASN A 267 -12.89 -1.19 21.90
N ASP A 268 -12.30 -2.37 22.04
CA ASP A 268 -10.86 -2.56 21.84
C ASP A 268 -10.49 -2.49 20.36
N PHE A 269 -11.34 -3.05 19.49
CA PHE A 269 -11.18 -2.93 18.04
C PHE A 269 -11.34 -1.47 17.58
N GLU A 270 -12.35 -0.75 18.05
CA GLU A 270 -12.54 0.67 17.75
C GLU A 270 -11.34 1.51 18.21
N LYS A 271 -10.86 1.33 19.46
CA LYS A 271 -9.66 1.99 19.96
C LYS A 271 -8.42 1.68 19.10
N TRP A 272 -8.29 0.45 18.63
CA TRP A 272 -7.18 0.07 17.74
C TRP A 272 -7.30 0.75 16.38
N VAL A 273 -8.50 0.81 15.78
CA VAL A 273 -8.78 1.54 14.54
C VAL A 273 -8.47 3.03 14.71
N ASP A 274 -8.88 3.65 15.84
CA ASP A 274 -8.65 5.08 16.09
C ASP A 274 -7.18 5.41 16.34
N LYS A 275 -6.43 4.51 16.97
CA LYS A 275 -4.98 4.65 17.15
C LYS A 275 -4.19 4.38 15.88
N THR A 276 -4.77 3.65 14.92
CA THR A 276 -4.16 3.43 13.61
C THR A 276 -4.07 4.75 12.86
N LYS A 277 -2.88 5.09 12.39
CA LYS A 277 -2.65 6.35 11.68
C LYS A 277 -3.02 6.18 10.22
N TYR A 278 -4.13 6.79 9.84
CA TYR A 278 -4.54 6.90 8.44
C TYR A 278 -3.95 8.16 7.84
N LYS A 279 -3.33 8.02 6.68
CA LYS A 279 -2.78 9.16 5.98
C LYS A 279 -3.80 9.77 5.06
N ASN A 280 -3.90 11.07 5.20
CA ASN A 280 -4.68 11.90 4.31
C ASN A 280 -3.71 12.70 3.45
N VAL A 281 -3.43 12.19 2.27
CA VAL A 281 -2.63 12.87 1.25
C VAL A 281 -3.54 13.39 0.16
N ILE A 282 -3.15 14.48 -0.48
CA ILE A 282 -3.89 15.06 -1.61
C ILE A 282 -3.07 14.83 -2.87
N CYS A 283 -3.69 14.18 -3.87
CA CYS A 283 -3.00 13.76 -5.08
C CYS A 283 -3.53 14.53 -6.28
N ILE A 284 -2.61 15.11 -7.06
CA ILE A 284 -2.91 15.91 -8.24
C ILE A 284 -2.08 15.39 -9.41
N THR A 285 -2.71 15.16 -10.55
CA THR A 285 -2.00 14.82 -11.79
C THR A 285 -2.05 16.02 -12.72
N TYR A 286 -0.87 16.49 -13.14
CA TYR A 286 -0.71 17.58 -14.10
C TYR A 286 -0.43 17.03 -15.48
N HIS A 287 -1.22 17.42 -16.45
CA HIS A 287 -1.06 17.12 -17.88
C HIS A 287 -0.67 18.41 -18.58
N PHE A 288 0.60 18.55 -18.93
CA PHE A 288 1.10 19.75 -19.62
C PHE A 288 0.69 19.72 -21.09
N LYS A 289 0.44 20.89 -21.65
CA LYS A 289 0.15 21.11 -23.08
C LYS A 289 1.32 21.76 -23.81
N ASP A 290 2.36 22.14 -23.04
CA ASP A 290 3.59 22.73 -23.52
C ASP A 290 4.80 21.94 -23.05
N TYR A 291 5.94 22.18 -23.69
CA TYR A 291 7.22 21.66 -23.22
C TYR A 291 7.58 22.26 -21.87
N VAL A 292 7.89 21.41 -20.93
CA VAL A 292 8.37 21.78 -19.60
C VAL A 292 9.70 21.10 -19.35
N GLU A 293 10.74 21.89 -19.09
CA GLU A 293 12.04 21.35 -18.70
C GLU A 293 12.00 20.84 -17.26
N ILE A 294 12.30 19.56 -17.06
CA ILE A 294 12.43 18.94 -15.75
C ILE A 294 13.86 19.13 -15.25
N ILE A 295 14.04 19.97 -14.22
CA ILE A 295 15.35 20.27 -13.63
C ILE A 295 15.88 19.07 -12.82
N TYR A 296 14.98 18.32 -12.19
CA TYR A 296 15.32 17.23 -11.29
C TYR A 296 14.73 15.90 -11.74
N HIS A 297 15.53 15.10 -12.44
CA HIS A 297 15.09 13.85 -13.08
C HIS A 297 14.85 12.68 -12.12
N ASN A 298 15.18 12.80 -10.85
CA ASN A 298 15.08 11.69 -9.89
C ASN A 298 13.86 11.80 -8.98
N GLY A 299 12.69 12.14 -9.54
CA GLY A 299 11.42 12.39 -8.87
C GLY A 299 11.37 11.91 -7.44
N LEU A 300 11.05 12.76 -6.49
CA LEU A 300 10.77 12.40 -5.10
C LEU A 300 10.31 13.63 -4.34
N THR A 301 10.18 13.48 -3.03
CA THR A 301 9.66 14.55 -2.21
C THR A 301 10.57 15.77 -2.26
N LEU A 302 10.03 16.86 -2.74
CA LEU A 302 10.69 18.13 -2.83
C LEU A 302 10.75 18.76 -1.43
N SER A 303 11.83 19.46 -1.14
CA SER A 303 11.96 20.26 0.08
C SER A 303 11.14 21.54 -0.04
N THR A 304 9.84 21.40 -0.21
CA THR A 304 8.87 22.49 -0.32
C THR A 304 7.96 22.52 0.91
N GLU A 305 7.18 23.56 1.06
CA GLU A 305 6.34 23.81 2.23
C GLU A 305 5.33 22.67 2.48
N TRP A 306 4.76 22.13 1.40
CA TRP A 306 3.77 21.05 1.47
C TRP A 306 4.37 19.65 1.26
N GLY A 307 5.71 19.55 1.13
CA GLY A 307 6.40 18.28 0.96
C GLY A 307 5.89 17.50 -0.26
N ILE A 308 5.94 18.15 -1.44
CA ILE A 308 5.41 17.57 -2.68
C ILE A 308 6.25 16.36 -3.09
N THR A 309 5.64 15.20 -3.14
CA THR A 309 6.22 14.03 -3.83
C THR A 309 5.78 14.07 -5.28
N VAL A 310 6.70 13.93 -6.23
CA VAL A 310 6.44 14.04 -7.66
C VAL A 310 7.12 12.90 -8.44
N LEU A 311 6.44 12.40 -9.46
CA LEU A 311 6.98 11.46 -10.44
C LEU A 311 6.60 11.93 -11.83
N ASN A 312 7.60 12.07 -12.72
CA ASN A 312 7.36 12.32 -14.13
C ASN A 312 6.95 11.01 -14.80
N LEU A 313 5.65 10.84 -15.01
CA LEU A 313 5.11 9.62 -15.61
C LEU A 313 5.52 9.47 -17.07
N SER A 314 5.63 10.56 -17.83
CA SER A 314 6.02 10.52 -19.26
C SER A 314 7.45 10.05 -19.46
N GLU A 315 8.33 10.18 -18.46
CA GLU A 315 9.71 9.67 -18.55
C GLU A 315 9.77 8.13 -18.44
N HIS A 316 8.80 7.54 -17.73
CA HIS A 316 8.83 6.13 -17.36
C HIS A 316 7.71 5.32 -18.01
N CYS A 317 6.55 5.91 -18.21
CA CYS A 317 5.33 5.23 -18.61
C CYS A 317 4.94 5.54 -20.06
N GLU A 318 5.08 4.56 -20.92
CA GLU A 318 4.63 4.64 -22.29
C GLU A 318 3.09 4.68 -22.38
N LYS A 319 2.55 5.47 -23.30
CA LYS A 319 1.10 5.47 -23.63
C LYS A 319 0.17 5.90 -22.49
N ILE A 320 0.62 6.76 -21.59
CA ILE A 320 -0.30 7.38 -20.64
C ILE A 320 -1.37 8.15 -21.39
N GLU A 321 -0.93 8.93 -22.39
CA GLU A 321 -1.75 9.68 -23.34
C GLU A 321 -0.98 9.84 -24.66
N ASN A 322 -1.66 10.29 -25.72
CA ASN A 322 -1.01 10.63 -27.00
C ASN A 322 -0.32 12.00 -26.93
N THR A 323 0.29 12.36 -25.81
CA THR A 323 0.90 13.67 -25.61
C THR A 323 2.42 13.58 -25.67
N GLU A 324 3.02 14.56 -26.37
CA GLU A 324 4.48 14.78 -26.40
C GLU A 324 4.99 15.48 -25.11
N TYR A 325 4.05 15.87 -24.22
CA TYR A 325 4.35 16.73 -23.07
C TYR A 325 4.33 15.96 -21.75
N PRO A 326 5.01 16.46 -20.72
CA PRO A 326 5.08 15.81 -19.42
C PRO A 326 3.73 15.61 -18.76
N VAL A 327 3.59 14.44 -18.10
CA VAL A 327 2.52 14.16 -17.15
C VAL A 327 3.15 13.92 -15.78
N LEU A 328 2.81 14.77 -14.81
CA LEU A 328 3.38 14.71 -13.47
C LEU A 328 2.34 14.17 -12.48
N SER A 329 2.63 13.05 -11.85
CA SER A 329 1.88 12.56 -10.68
C SER A 329 2.45 13.21 -9.43
N THR A 330 1.62 13.94 -8.68
CA THR A 330 2.05 14.64 -7.46
C THR A 330 1.22 14.21 -6.26
N MET A 331 1.83 14.32 -5.06
CA MET A 331 1.19 14.03 -3.79
C MET A 331 1.66 15.01 -2.73
N ILE A 332 0.73 15.72 -2.11
CA ILE A 332 0.97 16.58 -0.95
C ILE A 332 1.05 15.71 0.30
N THR A 333 2.17 15.74 1.02
CA THR A 333 2.38 14.92 2.23
C THR A 333 2.23 15.71 3.52
N LEU A 334 2.46 17.03 3.50
CA LEU A 334 2.40 17.93 4.66
C LEU A 334 1.16 18.84 4.58
N CYS A 335 -0.03 18.23 4.55
CA CYS A 335 -1.30 18.94 4.33
C CYS A 335 -1.67 19.99 5.39
N ASN A 336 -1.01 19.99 6.55
CA ASN A 336 -1.27 20.94 7.65
C ASN A 336 -0.19 22.04 7.76
N THR A 337 0.80 22.07 6.88
CA THR A 337 1.84 23.12 6.88
C THR A 337 1.33 24.34 6.12
N ILE A 338 1.54 25.52 6.68
CA ILE A 338 1.14 26.78 6.06
C ILE A 338 2.15 27.13 4.93
N SER A 339 1.64 27.41 3.74
CA SER A 339 2.44 28.03 2.69
C SER A 339 2.54 29.53 2.94
N PRO A 340 3.75 30.12 2.98
CA PRO A 340 3.92 31.55 3.17
C PRO A 340 3.42 32.37 1.97
N HIS A 341 3.15 31.74 0.83
CA HIS A 341 2.68 32.43 -0.36
C HIS A 341 1.20 32.83 -0.28
N ASN A 342 0.34 31.89 0.15
CA ASN A 342 -1.10 32.13 0.27
C ASN A 342 -1.60 32.17 1.73
N ASN A 343 -0.71 31.98 2.71
CA ASN A 343 -1.00 31.89 4.14
C ASN A 343 -2.05 30.85 4.53
N LYS A 344 -2.14 29.76 3.74
CA LYS A 344 -3.05 28.64 3.94
C LYS A 344 -2.30 27.32 4.04
N THR A 345 -2.89 26.38 4.74
CA THR A 345 -2.53 24.97 4.62
C THR A 345 -3.20 24.35 3.39
N ALA A 346 -2.69 23.23 2.89
CA ALA A 346 -3.36 22.53 1.78
C ALA A 346 -4.80 22.13 2.13
N ASN A 347 -5.08 21.82 3.41
CA ASN A 347 -6.42 21.48 3.88
C ASN A 347 -7.41 22.66 3.82
N GLU A 348 -6.93 23.90 3.85
CA GLU A 348 -7.77 25.11 3.81
C GLU A 348 -8.01 25.65 2.40
N CYS A 349 -7.29 25.12 1.41
CA CYS A 349 -7.39 25.55 0.03
C CYS A 349 -8.59 24.92 -0.67
N CYS A 350 -9.28 25.67 -1.52
CA CYS A 350 -10.16 25.12 -2.52
C CYS A 350 -9.37 24.42 -3.64
N GLU A 351 -10.07 23.79 -4.58
CA GLU A 351 -9.44 23.03 -5.67
C GLU A 351 -8.47 23.87 -6.50
N ASP A 352 -8.90 25.03 -6.97
CA ASP A 352 -8.06 25.93 -7.78
C ASP A 352 -6.83 26.42 -7.00
N GLU A 353 -7.02 26.79 -5.74
CA GLU A 353 -5.91 27.23 -4.87
C GLU A 353 -4.87 26.11 -4.66
N LEU A 354 -5.33 24.88 -4.48
CA LEU A 354 -4.43 23.70 -4.37
C LEU A 354 -3.61 23.52 -5.63
N ILE A 355 -4.27 23.52 -6.78
CA ILE A 355 -3.63 23.29 -8.08
C ILE A 355 -2.59 24.39 -8.33
N ILE A 356 -2.95 25.65 -8.13
CA ILE A 356 -2.05 26.79 -8.35
C ILE A 356 -0.84 26.75 -7.39
N GLU A 357 -1.07 26.46 -6.12
CA GLU A 357 0.00 26.46 -5.12
C GLU A 357 0.95 25.28 -5.29
N VAL A 358 0.45 24.08 -5.62
CA VAL A 358 1.32 22.94 -5.94
C VAL A 358 2.16 23.24 -7.19
N TYR A 359 1.56 23.82 -8.23
CA TYR A 359 2.30 24.23 -9.42
C TYR A 359 3.40 25.24 -9.10
N ARG A 360 3.11 26.24 -8.24
CA ARG A 360 4.13 27.20 -7.75
C ARG A 360 5.28 26.49 -7.05
N GLN A 361 4.98 25.52 -6.18
CA GLN A 361 6.01 24.75 -5.46
C GLN A 361 6.83 23.87 -6.40
N LEU A 362 6.23 23.31 -7.46
CA LEU A 362 6.96 22.58 -8.51
C LEU A 362 7.94 23.52 -9.26
N LYS A 363 7.55 24.75 -9.56
CA LYS A 363 8.42 25.74 -10.23
C LYS A 363 9.66 26.13 -9.43
N ILE A 364 9.61 26.04 -8.12
CA ILE A 364 10.76 26.37 -7.26
C ILE A 364 11.91 25.36 -7.40
N SER A 365 11.59 24.09 -7.59
CA SER A 365 12.59 23.03 -7.38
C SER A 365 12.53 21.85 -8.37
N TYR A 366 11.55 21.81 -9.26
CA TYR A 366 11.37 20.66 -10.13
C TYR A 366 11.24 20.97 -11.63
N ILE A 367 10.58 22.06 -11.99
CA ILE A 367 10.35 22.46 -13.38
C ILE A 367 10.90 23.87 -13.67
N ASN A 368 11.33 24.07 -14.91
CA ASN A 368 11.94 25.35 -15.37
C ASN A 368 11.13 25.97 -16.53
N ASN A 369 9.83 26.07 -16.41
CA ASN A 369 9.01 26.88 -17.31
C ASN A 369 7.88 27.51 -16.52
N VAL A 370 7.85 28.84 -16.52
CA VAL A 370 7.01 29.59 -15.60
C VAL A 370 5.56 29.68 -16.07
N ASP A 371 5.31 29.58 -17.38
CA ASP A 371 4.02 29.91 -18.00
C ASP A 371 3.44 28.77 -18.86
N ALA A 372 3.84 27.52 -18.60
CA ALA A 372 3.33 26.36 -19.33
C ALA A 372 1.84 26.14 -19.08
N GLU A 373 1.10 25.93 -20.15
CA GLU A 373 -0.32 25.55 -20.06
C GLU A 373 -0.44 24.10 -19.59
N TYR A 374 -1.36 23.84 -18.67
CA TYR A 374 -1.63 22.52 -18.15
C TYR A 374 -3.12 22.32 -17.86
N TYR A 375 -3.52 21.05 -17.85
CA TYR A 375 -4.74 20.56 -17.23
C TYR A 375 -4.36 19.76 -15.98
N ALA A 376 -5.06 19.99 -14.87
CA ALA A 376 -4.76 19.29 -13.62
C ALA A 376 -6.01 18.62 -13.06
N ILE A 377 -5.84 17.40 -12.53
CA ILE A 377 -6.91 16.62 -11.92
C ILE A 377 -6.54 16.32 -10.48
N ILE A 378 -7.35 16.78 -9.52
CA ILE A 378 -7.33 16.23 -8.16
C ILE A 378 -7.93 14.83 -8.23
N ASN A 379 -7.19 13.83 -7.74
CA ASN A 379 -7.67 12.46 -7.83
C ASN A 379 -9.03 12.30 -7.13
N PRO A 380 -10.04 11.66 -7.76
CA PRO A 380 -11.39 11.51 -7.21
C PRO A 380 -11.47 10.72 -5.89
N ASN A 381 -10.39 10.08 -5.46
CA ASN A 381 -10.28 9.51 -4.12
C ASN A 381 -10.12 10.58 -3.03
N ASN A 382 -9.70 11.80 -3.40
CA ASN A 382 -9.72 12.97 -2.53
C ASN A 382 -11.06 13.72 -2.69
N TYR A 383 -11.62 14.18 -1.60
CA TYR A 383 -12.80 15.05 -1.58
C TYR A 383 -12.69 16.07 -0.46
N TYR A 384 -13.26 17.24 -0.68
CA TYR A 384 -13.32 18.28 0.34
C TYR A 384 -14.55 18.06 1.24
N ASP A 385 -14.32 17.87 2.53
CA ASP A 385 -15.39 17.74 3.52
C ASP A 385 -15.74 19.12 4.10
N ASN A 386 -16.88 19.65 3.67
CA ASN A 386 -17.36 20.96 4.07
C ASN A 386 -17.67 21.07 5.59
N ASN A 387 -17.94 19.94 6.28
CA ASN A 387 -18.28 19.96 7.71
C ASN A 387 -17.02 20.22 8.56
N CYS A 388 -15.91 19.60 8.23
CA CYS A 388 -14.65 19.78 8.93
C CYS A 388 -13.66 20.70 8.21
N LYS A 389 -14.03 21.23 7.05
CA LYS A 389 -13.23 22.13 6.20
C LYS A 389 -11.83 21.56 5.91
N LYS A 390 -11.78 20.32 5.45
CA LYS A 390 -10.54 19.61 5.16
C LYS A 390 -10.72 18.64 4.01
N TRP A 391 -9.64 18.45 3.27
CA TRP A 391 -9.55 17.37 2.30
C TRP A 391 -9.47 16.01 3.00
N LYS A 392 -10.19 15.03 2.48
CA LYS A 392 -10.23 13.65 2.98
C LYS A 392 -10.03 12.65 1.85
N CYS A 393 -9.61 11.45 2.24
CA CYS A 393 -9.48 10.31 1.36
C CYS A 393 -10.66 9.34 1.56
N LYS A 394 -11.29 8.89 0.47
CA LYS A 394 -12.40 7.94 0.52
C LYS A 394 -11.98 6.55 1.01
N ASP A 395 -10.83 6.06 0.53
CA ASP A 395 -10.44 4.66 0.72
C ASP A 395 -9.79 4.37 2.06
N ASN A 396 -9.17 5.34 2.71
CA ASN A 396 -8.42 5.16 3.96
C ASN A 396 -7.45 3.95 3.92
N ALA A 397 -6.87 3.66 2.76
CA ALA A 397 -6.05 2.47 2.53
C ALA A 397 -4.56 2.70 2.78
N TYR A 398 -4.12 3.94 2.94
CA TYR A 398 -2.80 4.27 3.47
C TYR A 398 -2.89 4.39 4.98
N TYR A 399 -2.36 3.41 5.71
CA TYR A 399 -2.36 3.42 7.16
C TYR A 399 -1.16 2.71 7.75
N ASN A 400 -0.75 3.17 8.93
CA ASN A 400 0.23 2.52 9.79
C ASN A 400 -0.46 2.01 11.05
N MET A 401 -0.37 0.71 11.27
CA MET A 401 -0.98 0.07 12.43
C MET A 401 -0.29 0.49 13.72
N TYR A 402 -1.09 0.68 14.76
CA TYR A 402 -0.58 1.00 16.07
C TYR A 402 0.17 -0.20 16.67
N GLY A 403 1.44 0.02 17.02
CA GLY A 403 2.26 -0.95 17.77
C GLY A 403 2.53 -2.26 17.06
N GLU A 404 2.42 -2.32 15.72
CA GLU A 404 2.53 -3.56 14.94
C GLU A 404 1.54 -4.65 15.42
N ASN A 405 0.42 -4.26 16.02
CA ASN A 405 -0.63 -5.19 16.44
C ASN A 405 -1.49 -5.54 15.22
N TYR A 406 -1.47 -6.81 14.87
CA TYR A 406 -2.23 -7.36 13.76
C TYR A 406 -3.50 -8.04 14.28
N ILE A 407 -4.54 -8.09 13.45
CA ILE A 407 -5.76 -8.85 13.73
C ILE A 407 -5.78 -10.16 12.95
N ASP A 408 -6.36 -11.19 13.53
CA ASP A 408 -6.49 -12.49 12.87
C ASP A 408 -7.50 -12.41 11.71
N PHE A 409 -7.35 -13.30 10.73
CA PHE A 409 -8.28 -13.35 9.60
C PHE A 409 -9.69 -13.70 10.03
N LYS A 410 -9.84 -14.77 10.84
CA LYS A 410 -11.13 -15.37 11.16
C LYS A 410 -11.87 -14.58 12.22
N SER A 411 -13.19 -14.47 12.06
CA SER A 411 -14.10 -13.99 13.09
C SER A 411 -14.07 -14.90 14.34
N VAL A 412 -14.23 -14.29 15.53
CA VAL A 412 -14.24 -15.03 16.80
C VAL A 412 -15.60 -15.66 17.12
N ASN A 413 -16.67 -15.15 16.52
CA ASN A 413 -18.06 -15.56 16.83
C ASN A 413 -18.91 -15.93 15.60
N ILE A 414 -18.38 -15.73 14.37
CA ILE A 414 -19.08 -16.08 13.12
C ILE A 414 -18.20 -17.03 12.32
N GLU A 415 -18.69 -18.22 12.08
CA GLU A 415 -17.89 -19.35 11.59
C GLU A 415 -17.28 -19.17 10.22
N ASN A 416 -17.99 -18.52 9.31
CA ASN A 416 -17.63 -18.36 7.89
C ASN A 416 -17.33 -16.90 7.50
N LEU A 417 -17.03 -16.05 8.49
CA LEU A 417 -16.68 -14.66 8.27
C LEU A 417 -15.18 -14.42 8.51
N TYR A 418 -14.56 -13.71 7.58
CA TYR A 418 -13.14 -13.36 7.64
C TYR A 418 -12.93 -11.89 7.28
N ASN A 419 -11.86 -11.29 7.80
CA ASN A 419 -11.33 -10.01 7.32
C ASN A 419 -10.02 -10.23 6.58
N LEU A 420 -9.67 -9.31 5.66
CA LEU A 420 -8.48 -9.42 4.85
C LEU A 420 -7.89 -8.06 4.50
N GLY A 421 -6.58 -7.92 4.70
CA GLY A 421 -5.85 -6.71 4.34
C GLY A 421 -4.41 -6.73 4.86
N THR A 422 -3.70 -5.64 4.69
CA THR A 422 -2.34 -5.50 5.23
C THR A 422 -2.30 -5.54 6.76
N HIS A 423 -3.42 -5.29 7.41
CA HIS A 423 -3.63 -5.35 8.86
C HIS A 423 -3.62 -6.76 9.47
N ASN A 424 -3.51 -7.82 8.68
CA ASN A 424 -3.36 -9.19 9.19
C ASN A 424 -1.90 -9.62 9.35
N GLY A 425 -0.94 -8.85 8.84
CA GLY A 425 0.49 -8.98 9.16
C GLY A 425 1.20 -10.23 8.66
N LYS A 426 0.65 -10.93 7.65
CA LYS A 426 1.26 -12.16 7.10
C LYS A 426 2.26 -11.87 5.96
N SER A 427 2.82 -10.67 5.91
CA SER A 427 3.84 -10.27 4.95
C SER A 427 5.23 -10.19 5.58
N TYR A 428 6.24 -10.46 4.77
CA TYR A 428 7.64 -10.20 5.14
C TYR A 428 8.08 -8.75 4.93
N ILE A 429 7.27 -7.96 4.21
CA ILE A 429 7.51 -6.52 4.03
C ILE A 429 6.94 -5.79 5.25
N PRO A 430 7.75 -4.96 5.95
CA PRO A 430 7.36 -4.36 7.23
C PRO A 430 6.48 -3.11 7.09
N PHE A 431 6.03 -2.76 5.89
CA PHE A 431 5.23 -1.59 5.61
C PHE A 431 4.04 -1.91 4.70
N ASN A 432 3.07 -1.00 4.65
CA ASN A 432 1.88 -1.12 3.80
C ASN A 432 2.29 -1.01 2.32
N SER A 433 2.02 -2.06 1.55
CA SER A 433 2.41 -2.17 0.15
C SER A 433 1.51 -3.16 -0.59
N ILE A 434 1.57 -3.15 -1.93
CA ILE A 434 0.88 -4.17 -2.73
C ILE A 434 1.36 -5.58 -2.39
N GLU A 435 2.64 -5.75 -2.09
CA GLU A 435 3.22 -7.03 -1.67
C GLU A 435 2.63 -7.51 -0.34
N SER A 436 2.47 -6.60 0.64
CA SER A 436 1.86 -6.97 1.92
C SER A 436 0.37 -7.33 1.74
N ALA A 437 -0.34 -6.62 0.86
CA ALA A 437 -1.72 -6.95 0.54
C ALA A 437 -1.85 -8.32 -0.14
N VAL A 438 -1.04 -8.58 -1.16
CA VAL A 438 -1.02 -9.85 -1.90
C VAL A 438 -0.61 -11.02 -0.99
N SER A 439 0.44 -10.85 -0.18
CA SER A 439 0.89 -11.89 0.77
C SER A 439 -0.21 -12.30 1.74
N ASN A 440 -1.00 -11.34 2.26
CA ASN A 440 -2.13 -11.64 3.13
C ASN A 440 -3.26 -12.37 2.37
N GLY A 441 -3.55 -11.99 1.12
CA GLY A 441 -4.51 -12.71 0.27
C GLY A 441 -4.13 -14.17 0.04
N ILE A 442 -2.86 -14.42 -0.28
CA ILE A 442 -2.32 -15.79 -0.43
C ILE A 442 -2.39 -16.54 0.91
N ALA A 443 -2.04 -15.88 2.03
CA ALA A 443 -2.06 -16.48 3.36
C ALA A 443 -3.46 -16.97 3.74
N LEU A 444 -4.48 -16.12 3.58
CA LEU A 444 -5.86 -16.49 3.84
C LEU A 444 -6.35 -17.59 2.90
N GLY A 445 -6.02 -17.53 1.61
CA GLY A 445 -6.38 -18.60 0.67
C GLY A 445 -5.80 -19.96 1.06
N ARG A 446 -4.58 -19.99 1.60
CA ARG A 446 -3.95 -21.19 2.14
C ARG A 446 -4.61 -21.69 3.43
N GLU A 447 -5.12 -20.80 4.27
CA GLU A 447 -5.83 -21.13 5.50
C GLU A 447 -7.22 -21.71 5.18
N LEU A 448 -7.95 -21.09 4.25
CA LEU A 448 -9.28 -21.53 3.84
C LEU A 448 -9.25 -22.86 3.06
N TYR A 449 -8.23 -23.06 2.24
CA TYR A 449 -8.19 -24.15 1.28
C TYR A 449 -6.84 -24.87 1.29
N PRO A 450 -6.74 -26.08 1.90
CA PRO A 450 -5.48 -26.82 2.00
C PRO A 450 -4.80 -27.10 0.65
N ASP A 451 -5.57 -27.26 -0.44
CA ASP A 451 -5.01 -27.50 -1.77
C ASP A 451 -4.31 -26.26 -2.35
N VAL A 452 -4.70 -25.05 -1.94
CA VAL A 452 -3.97 -23.81 -2.25
C VAL A 452 -2.58 -23.84 -1.64
N MET A 453 -2.41 -24.42 -0.44
CA MET A 453 -1.09 -24.54 0.22
C MET A 453 -0.07 -25.29 -0.63
N ARG A 454 -0.51 -26.30 -1.39
CA ARG A 454 0.37 -27.11 -2.24
C ARG A 454 0.86 -26.32 -3.46
N LYS A 455 0.02 -25.46 -4.01
CA LYS A 455 0.28 -24.71 -5.25
C LYS A 455 0.94 -23.36 -5.00
N TYR A 456 0.46 -22.61 -4.01
CA TYR A 456 0.93 -21.25 -3.73
C TYR A 456 1.69 -21.19 -2.40
N LYS A 457 2.97 -20.84 -2.48
CA LYS A 457 3.83 -20.60 -1.31
C LYS A 457 4.00 -19.10 -1.12
N ILE A 458 3.93 -18.64 0.13
CA ILE A 458 4.35 -17.27 0.42
C ILE A 458 5.86 -17.22 0.33
N ARG A 459 6.36 -16.50 -0.67
CA ARG A 459 7.78 -16.35 -0.86
C ARG A 459 8.34 -15.30 0.08
N ARG A 460 9.44 -15.65 0.67
CA ARG A 460 10.33 -14.77 1.41
C ARG A 460 11.62 -14.60 0.62
N GLY A 461 12.06 -13.37 0.42
CA GLY A 461 13.39 -13.12 -0.12
C GLY A 461 14.50 -13.57 0.82
N ILE A 462 15.70 -13.67 0.29
CA ILE A 462 16.91 -13.77 1.11
C ILE A 462 17.19 -12.36 1.66
N TYR A 463 17.15 -12.13 2.95
CA TYR A 463 17.44 -10.84 3.59
C TYR A 463 18.92 -10.71 3.95
N GLY A 464 19.37 -9.49 4.26
CA GLY A 464 20.73 -9.21 4.73
C GLY A 464 21.15 -10.06 5.92
N LYS A 465 20.19 -10.31 6.82
CA LYS A 465 20.43 -11.22 7.94
C LYS A 465 20.77 -12.66 7.51
N ASP A 466 20.14 -13.18 6.47
CA ASP A 466 20.39 -14.54 6.00
C ASP A 466 21.81 -14.67 5.41
N ILE A 467 22.26 -13.64 4.67
CA ILE A 467 23.65 -13.59 4.15
C ILE A 467 24.65 -13.41 5.30
N PHE A 468 24.34 -12.55 6.26
CA PHE A 468 25.22 -12.31 7.39
C PHE A 468 25.39 -13.59 8.23
N LEU A 469 24.31 -14.30 8.49
CA LEU A 469 24.35 -15.61 9.15
C LEU A 469 25.15 -16.63 8.35
N LEU A 470 24.94 -16.71 7.03
CA LEU A 470 25.73 -17.58 6.17
C LEU A 470 27.22 -17.24 6.22
N PHE A 471 27.56 -15.95 6.19
CA PHE A 471 28.95 -15.51 6.33
C PHE A 471 29.56 -15.91 7.66
N ILE A 472 28.84 -15.77 8.79
CA ILE A 472 29.31 -16.22 10.11
C ILE A 472 29.51 -17.74 10.13
N ILE A 473 28.59 -18.52 9.56
CA ILE A 473 28.71 -19.98 9.47
C ILE A 473 29.97 -20.36 8.67
N ILE A 474 30.18 -19.74 7.51
CA ILE A 474 31.36 -19.99 6.69
C ILE A 474 32.63 -19.62 7.47
N LEU A 475 32.68 -18.46 8.12
CA LEU A 475 33.82 -18.04 8.92
C LEU A 475 34.11 -19.03 10.06
N TYR A 476 33.06 -19.51 10.76
CA TYR A 476 33.18 -20.52 11.77
C TYR A 476 33.83 -21.81 11.24
N PHE A 477 33.38 -22.31 10.09
CA PHE A 477 33.97 -23.51 9.49
C PHE A 477 35.41 -23.30 9.04
N VAL A 478 35.74 -22.12 8.52
CA VAL A 478 37.14 -21.78 8.15
C VAL A 478 38.02 -21.76 9.38
N VAL A 479 37.62 -21.07 10.45
CA VAL A 479 38.39 -21.03 11.70
C VAL A 479 38.52 -22.43 12.32
N PHE A 480 37.44 -23.20 12.32
CA PHE A 480 37.47 -24.58 12.85
C PHE A 480 38.41 -25.47 12.03
N TYR A 481 38.39 -25.37 10.70
CA TYR A 481 39.30 -26.11 9.83
C TYR A 481 40.78 -25.79 10.13
N PHE A 482 41.11 -24.49 10.25
CA PHE A 482 42.48 -24.10 10.58
C PHE A 482 42.91 -24.39 12.05
N SER A 483 41.94 -24.67 12.94
CA SER A 483 42.26 -25.07 14.33
C SER A 483 42.51 -26.57 14.47
N ILE A 484 42.17 -27.37 13.42
CA ILE A 484 42.42 -28.82 13.40
C ILE A 484 43.70 -29.18 12.63
N LEU A 485 44.18 -28.27 11.75
CA LEU A 485 45.49 -28.37 11.09
C LEU A 485 46.60 -27.88 12.01
#